data_a57c09453d5f7fee07b9a63c1de85606
#
_entry.id   a57c09453d5f7fee07b9a63c1de85606
#
_cell.length_a   1.000
_cell.length_b   1.000
_cell.length_c   1.000
_cell.angle_alpha   90.00
_cell.angle_beta   90.00
_cell.angle_gamma   90.00
#
_symmetry.space_group_name_H-M   'P 1'
#
loop_
_entity.id
_entity.type
_entity.pdbx_description
1 polymer ?
#
loop_
_entity_poly.entity_id
_entity_poly.type
_entity_poly.pdbx_seq_one_letter_code
_entity_poly.pdbx_strand_id
1 'polypeptide(L)'
;MPRVIFIVIVIIFFYPLTGIPQQTHSYKIGLIDLMLLKRQKLGALPLTKEIGADGLEIDMGGLGNRATFDNQLLNDSIRKLFLDKAKELNIEIFSLAMTGYYAQSFCGRAEYIQSIKDCIATMKAMNVKTAFLPLGVQCDLKKDPGIRDSVVARLKLAGKLAEQAGVVIAIETTLDASGEISLLKQVHSPAIKIYFNFSNPLKEGRDLISELKILGKDRIAMIHATNKDSVWLQNDPQINMQQVKQTLDNMKWTGWLVIERSRDASRPKDVKGNYGANTAYLKSIFQKE
;
A
#
# COMPACT_ATOMS: atom_id res chain seq x y z
N MET A 1 0.17 67.54 47.97
CA MET A 1 1.13 66.72 47.21
C MET A 1 0.35 65.60 46.51
N PRO A 2 0.15 65.57 45.19
CA PRO A 2 -0.54 64.52 44.49
C PRO A 2 0.39 63.33 44.30
N ARG A 3 -0.06 62.11 44.65
CA ARG A 3 0.64 60.84 44.39
C ARG A 3 0.41 60.46 42.94
N VAL A 4 1.49 60.40 42.16
CA VAL A 4 1.47 59.86 40.80
C VAL A 4 1.60 58.34 40.87
N ILE A 5 0.57 57.62 40.39
CA ILE A 5 0.56 56.16 40.29
C ILE A 5 1.08 55.82 38.89
N PHE A 6 2.27 55.16 38.81
CA PHE A 6 2.79 54.58 37.56
C PHE A 6 2.14 53.21 37.33
N ILE A 7 1.32 53.13 36.27
CA ILE A 7 0.82 51.83 35.79
C ILE A 7 1.84 51.24 34.79
N VAL A 8 2.51 50.17 35.17
CA VAL A 8 3.37 49.39 34.28
C VAL A 8 2.52 48.43 33.48
N ILE A 9 2.34 48.67 32.19
CA ILE A 9 1.66 47.76 31.26
C ILE A 9 2.69 46.74 30.78
N VAL A 10 2.57 45.50 31.21
CA VAL A 10 3.35 44.34 30.71
C VAL A 10 2.69 43.84 29.44
N ILE A 11 3.27 44.09 28.29
CA ILE A 11 2.84 43.58 27.00
C ILE A 11 3.44 42.18 26.85
N ILE A 12 2.62 41.14 27.02
CA ILE A 12 3.01 39.75 26.77
C ILE A 12 2.87 39.49 25.26
N PHE A 13 4.01 39.42 24.57
CA PHE A 13 4.02 38.97 23.16
C PHE A 13 3.79 37.43 23.10
N PHE A 14 2.59 37.05 22.68
CA PHE A 14 2.34 35.70 22.23
C PHE A 14 3.01 35.47 20.87
N TYR A 15 4.15 34.81 20.82
CA TYR A 15 4.67 34.26 19.57
C TYR A 15 3.83 33.04 19.24
N PRO A 16 3.16 32.98 18.06
CA PRO A 16 2.54 31.75 17.61
C PRO A 16 3.66 30.73 17.41
N LEU A 17 3.57 29.60 18.08
CA LEU A 17 4.37 28.41 17.76
C LEU A 17 3.99 28.00 16.33
N THR A 18 4.72 28.53 15.34
CA THR A 18 4.64 28.05 13.96
C THR A 18 5.15 26.62 13.98
N GLY A 19 4.23 25.67 13.95
CA GLY A 19 4.57 24.28 13.75
C GLY A 19 5.44 24.18 12.50
N ILE A 20 6.58 23.49 12.61
CA ILE A 20 7.45 23.21 11.47
C ILE A 20 6.56 22.54 10.43
N PRO A 21 6.42 23.07 9.19
CA PRO A 21 5.62 22.43 8.17
C PRO A 21 6.16 21.02 7.97
N GLN A 22 5.31 20.02 8.16
CA GLN A 22 5.67 18.63 7.90
C GLN A 22 5.97 18.53 6.40
N GLN A 23 7.22 18.21 6.09
CA GLN A 23 7.68 18.07 4.72
C GLN A 23 6.92 16.92 4.05
N THR A 24 6.06 17.25 3.09
CA THR A 24 5.27 16.26 2.36
C THR A 24 6.11 15.73 1.20
N HIS A 25 6.77 14.60 1.40
CA HIS A 25 7.45 13.91 0.31
C HIS A 25 6.45 13.42 -0.75
N SER A 26 6.83 13.51 -2.01
CA SER A 26 6.04 13.00 -3.14
C SER A 26 5.90 11.48 -3.10
N TYR A 27 6.89 10.81 -2.50
CA TYR A 27 6.93 9.37 -2.28
C TYR A 27 6.85 9.05 -0.80
N LYS A 28 6.06 8.04 -0.46
CA LYS A 28 5.96 7.52 0.91
C LYS A 28 6.37 6.04 0.93
N ILE A 29 7.02 5.62 2.01
CA ILE A 29 7.48 4.24 2.17
C ILE A 29 6.55 3.52 3.14
N GLY A 30 5.93 2.44 2.67
CA GLY A 30 4.95 1.65 3.41
C GLY A 30 5.41 0.23 3.71
N LEU A 31 4.79 -0.37 4.72
CA LEU A 31 4.95 -1.77 5.11
C LEU A 31 3.58 -2.46 5.14
N ILE A 32 3.59 -3.80 5.14
CA ILE A 32 2.39 -4.63 5.27
C ILE A 32 2.44 -5.36 6.61
N ASP A 33 1.39 -5.28 7.41
CA ASP A 33 1.32 -5.88 8.75
C ASP A 33 1.50 -7.41 8.73
N LEU A 34 0.98 -8.06 7.69
CA LEU A 34 1.19 -9.49 7.44
C LEU A 34 2.68 -9.84 7.32
N MET A 35 3.43 -9.03 6.58
CA MET A 35 4.87 -9.26 6.34
C MET A 35 5.70 -8.94 7.59
N LEU A 36 5.19 -8.10 8.49
CA LEU A 36 5.74 -7.85 9.81
C LEU A 36 5.41 -8.95 10.82
N LEU A 37 4.75 -10.03 10.41
CA LEU A 37 4.23 -11.12 11.26
C LEU A 37 3.27 -10.61 12.35
N LYS A 38 2.54 -9.54 12.05
CA LYS A 38 1.62 -8.87 12.96
C LYS A 38 0.26 -8.58 12.31
N ARG A 39 -0.23 -9.54 11.50
CA ARG A 39 -1.54 -9.43 10.84
C ARG A 39 -2.61 -8.99 11.84
N GLN A 40 -3.24 -7.84 11.59
CA GLN A 40 -4.28 -7.22 12.41
C GLN A 40 -3.93 -7.13 13.92
N LYS A 41 -2.66 -7.00 14.26
CA LYS A 41 -2.20 -6.78 15.63
C LYS A 41 -1.79 -5.32 15.82
N LEU A 42 -2.29 -4.68 16.86
CA LEU A 42 -2.01 -3.28 17.18
C LEU A 42 -0.49 -2.99 17.25
N GLY A 43 0.31 -3.99 17.68
CA GLY A 43 1.77 -3.90 17.73
C GLY A 43 2.47 -3.78 16.35
N ALA A 44 1.73 -3.87 15.23
CA ALA A 44 2.28 -3.57 13.92
C ALA A 44 2.63 -2.08 13.77
N LEU A 45 1.81 -1.18 14.32
CA LEU A 45 2.01 0.27 14.24
C LEU A 45 3.30 0.75 14.93
N PRO A 46 3.56 0.41 16.23
CA PRO A 46 4.84 0.80 16.84
C PRO A 46 6.05 0.16 16.15
N LEU A 47 5.95 -1.08 15.66
CA LEU A 47 7.02 -1.69 14.90
C LEU A 47 7.27 -0.95 13.57
N THR A 48 6.23 -0.53 12.86
CA THR A 48 6.34 0.32 11.66
C THR A 48 7.08 1.63 11.95
N LYS A 49 6.75 2.27 13.07
CA LYS A 49 7.43 3.48 13.54
C LYS A 49 8.91 3.23 13.84
N GLU A 50 9.20 2.13 14.53
CA GLU A 50 10.56 1.72 14.90
C GLU A 50 11.43 1.40 13.67
N ILE A 51 10.84 0.78 12.65
CA ILE A 51 11.47 0.51 11.35
C ILE A 51 11.73 1.81 10.57
N GLY A 52 10.98 2.87 10.86
CA GLY A 52 11.13 4.18 10.21
C GLY A 52 10.30 4.36 8.94
N ALA A 53 9.31 3.50 8.67
CA ALA A 53 8.39 3.67 7.54
C ALA A 53 7.35 4.79 7.81
N ASP A 54 6.73 5.29 6.74
CA ASP A 54 5.75 6.39 6.80
C ASP A 54 4.34 5.89 7.08
N GLY A 55 4.06 4.62 6.74
CA GLY A 55 2.72 4.07 6.91
C GLY A 55 2.66 2.55 6.88
N LEU A 56 1.44 2.06 7.13
CA LEU A 56 1.11 0.64 7.24
C LEU A 56 -0.09 0.29 6.36
N GLU A 57 0.05 -0.74 5.54
CA GLU A 57 -1.06 -1.47 4.94
C GLU A 57 -1.53 -2.56 5.89
N ILE A 58 -2.84 -2.60 6.18
CA ILE A 58 -3.40 -3.58 7.12
C ILE A 58 -4.11 -4.69 6.34
N ASP A 59 -3.75 -5.91 6.63
CA ASP A 59 -4.38 -7.09 6.07
C ASP A 59 -5.82 -7.29 6.58
N MET A 60 -6.72 -7.68 5.68
CA MET A 60 -8.12 -7.94 5.99
C MET A 60 -8.37 -9.27 6.71
N GLY A 61 -7.33 -10.09 6.88
CA GLY A 61 -7.44 -11.44 7.44
C GLY A 61 -7.68 -12.52 6.40
N GLY A 62 -7.74 -13.77 6.87
CA GLY A 62 -8.01 -14.92 6.00
C GLY A 62 -9.48 -15.04 5.60
N LEU A 63 -9.76 -15.68 4.48
CA LEU A 63 -11.12 -16.00 4.05
C LEU A 63 -11.59 -17.36 4.61
N GLY A 64 -10.76 -18.40 4.49
CA GLY A 64 -11.18 -19.77 4.84
C GLY A 64 -12.50 -20.13 4.17
N ASN A 65 -13.45 -20.66 4.92
CA ASN A 65 -14.80 -21.00 4.46
C ASN A 65 -15.83 -19.87 4.72
N ARG A 66 -15.40 -18.69 5.17
CA ARG A 66 -16.28 -17.54 5.47
C ARG A 66 -16.63 -16.79 4.20
N ALA A 67 -17.80 -16.17 4.15
CA ALA A 67 -18.20 -15.29 3.05
C ALA A 67 -17.39 -13.98 3.00
N THR A 68 -16.88 -13.52 4.15
CA THR A 68 -16.06 -12.31 4.32
C THR A 68 -14.70 -12.66 4.93
N PHE A 69 -13.83 -11.68 5.04
CA PHE A 69 -12.54 -11.81 5.71
C PHE A 69 -12.71 -12.00 7.23
N ASP A 70 -11.69 -12.56 7.88
CA ASP A 70 -11.55 -12.58 9.35
C ASP A 70 -11.09 -11.20 9.82
N ASN A 71 -11.96 -10.24 9.62
CA ASN A 71 -11.65 -8.82 9.68
C ASN A 71 -12.05 -8.24 11.04
N GLN A 72 -11.07 -8.05 11.92
CA GLN A 72 -11.29 -7.44 13.24
C GLN A 72 -11.60 -5.94 13.17
N LEU A 73 -11.24 -5.25 12.07
CA LEU A 73 -11.43 -3.80 11.91
C LEU A 73 -12.90 -3.40 11.71
N LEU A 74 -13.80 -4.35 11.48
CA LEU A 74 -15.26 -4.10 11.51
C LEU A 74 -15.76 -3.82 12.94
N ASN A 75 -15.06 -4.30 13.97
CA ASN A 75 -15.37 -3.97 15.35
C ASN A 75 -14.94 -2.53 15.65
N ASP A 76 -15.90 -1.68 16.07
CA ASP A 76 -15.69 -0.25 16.30
C ASP A 76 -14.61 0.03 17.35
N SER A 77 -14.58 -0.75 18.43
CA SER A 77 -13.60 -0.58 19.51
C SER A 77 -12.19 -0.92 19.06
N ILE A 78 -12.03 -2.03 18.32
CA ILE A 78 -10.73 -2.44 17.76
C ILE A 78 -10.27 -1.41 16.72
N ARG A 79 -11.15 -1.02 15.81
CA ARG A 79 -10.85 -0.02 14.79
C ARG A 79 -10.40 1.30 15.40
N LYS A 80 -11.09 1.76 16.46
CA LYS A 80 -10.71 2.98 17.18
C LYS A 80 -9.30 2.87 17.77
N LEU A 81 -8.93 1.74 18.37
CA LEU A 81 -7.57 1.51 18.88
C LEU A 81 -6.50 1.65 17.78
N PHE A 82 -6.76 1.11 16.57
CA PHE A 82 -5.83 1.25 15.44
C PHE A 82 -5.71 2.70 15.00
N LEU A 83 -6.81 3.41 14.83
CA LEU A 83 -6.80 4.81 14.39
C LEU A 83 -6.14 5.73 15.42
N ASP A 84 -6.45 5.57 16.70
CA ASP A 84 -5.84 6.35 17.79
C ASP A 84 -4.32 6.10 17.85
N LYS A 85 -3.90 4.83 17.78
CA LYS A 85 -2.47 4.46 17.81
C LYS A 85 -1.72 4.96 16.58
N ALA A 86 -2.32 4.88 15.40
CA ALA A 86 -1.74 5.41 14.18
C ALA A 86 -1.52 6.93 14.28
N LYS A 87 -2.50 7.65 14.79
CA LYS A 87 -2.43 9.09 15.05
C LYS A 87 -1.35 9.43 16.09
N GLU A 88 -1.31 8.71 17.22
CA GLU A 88 -0.30 8.90 18.29
C GLU A 88 1.12 8.77 17.74
N LEU A 89 1.35 7.78 16.88
CA LEU A 89 2.67 7.48 16.33
C LEU A 89 3.01 8.28 15.07
N ASN A 90 2.05 9.06 14.53
CA ASN A 90 2.16 9.71 13.22
C ASN A 90 2.50 8.71 12.11
N ILE A 91 1.77 7.58 12.07
CA ILE A 91 1.84 6.54 11.04
C ILE A 91 0.54 6.59 10.24
N GLU A 92 0.62 6.65 8.91
CA GLU A 92 -0.55 6.61 8.06
C GLU A 92 -0.99 5.15 7.82
N ILE A 93 -2.28 4.85 8.06
CA ILE A 93 -2.88 3.61 7.54
C ILE A 93 -3.34 3.93 6.12
N PHE A 94 -2.55 3.55 5.13
CA PHE A 94 -2.73 4.03 3.75
C PHE A 94 -3.51 3.08 2.86
N SER A 95 -3.56 1.79 3.20
CA SER A 95 -4.19 0.75 2.39
C SER A 95 -4.71 -0.39 3.25
N LEU A 96 -5.67 -1.14 2.69
CA LEU A 96 -6.08 -2.46 3.21
C LEU A 96 -5.68 -3.54 2.22
N ALA A 97 -5.29 -4.73 2.71
CA ALA A 97 -4.84 -5.83 1.85
C ALA A 97 -5.78 -7.04 1.94
N MET A 98 -6.32 -7.46 0.81
CA MET A 98 -7.19 -8.64 0.70
C MET A 98 -6.36 -9.93 0.50
N THR A 99 -5.31 -10.14 1.32
CA THR A 99 -4.37 -11.26 1.14
C THR A 99 -5.00 -12.65 1.37
N GLY A 100 -6.21 -12.72 1.92
CA GLY A 100 -6.98 -13.95 1.93
C GLY A 100 -7.12 -14.60 0.55
N TYR A 101 -7.01 -13.80 -0.52
CA TYR A 101 -6.98 -14.28 -1.91
C TYR A 101 -5.64 -14.89 -2.36
N TYR A 102 -4.62 -14.90 -1.53
CA TYR A 102 -3.45 -15.76 -1.78
C TYR A 102 -3.77 -17.26 -1.63
N ALA A 103 -4.70 -17.58 -0.72
CA ALA A 103 -5.11 -18.95 -0.47
C ALA A 103 -6.44 -19.36 -1.16
N GLN A 104 -7.22 -18.37 -1.58
CA GLN A 104 -8.54 -18.55 -2.17
C GLN A 104 -8.61 -17.88 -3.55
N SER A 105 -9.33 -18.49 -4.50
CA SER A 105 -9.47 -17.93 -5.84
C SER A 105 -10.52 -16.84 -5.89
N PHE A 106 -10.14 -15.62 -6.21
CA PHE A 106 -11.09 -14.56 -6.53
C PHE A 106 -12.00 -14.93 -7.71
N CYS A 107 -11.47 -15.68 -8.68
CA CYS A 107 -12.21 -16.12 -9.88
C CYS A 107 -13.19 -17.26 -9.59
N GLY A 108 -12.86 -18.17 -8.67
CA GLY A 108 -13.67 -19.35 -8.41
C GLY A 108 -14.68 -19.20 -7.25
N ARG A 109 -14.45 -18.22 -6.36
CA ARG A 109 -15.24 -18.04 -5.15
C ARG A 109 -16.63 -17.45 -5.43
N ALA A 110 -17.70 -18.09 -4.96
CA ALA A 110 -19.07 -17.59 -5.13
C ALA A 110 -19.30 -16.26 -4.36
N GLU A 111 -18.78 -16.18 -3.13
CA GLU A 111 -18.97 -15.05 -2.21
C GLU A 111 -18.00 -13.88 -2.44
N TYR A 112 -17.30 -13.82 -3.59
CA TYR A 112 -16.32 -12.75 -3.86
C TYR A 112 -16.90 -11.35 -3.68
N ILE A 113 -18.19 -11.15 -4.05
CA ILE A 113 -18.82 -9.85 -3.96
C ILE A 113 -19.05 -9.43 -2.51
N GLN A 114 -19.31 -10.38 -1.61
CA GLN A 114 -19.48 -10.10 -0.20
C GLN A 114 -18.16 -9.68 0.44
N SER A 115 -17.05 -10.32 0.08
CA SER A 115 -15.71 -9.90 0.57
C SER A 115 -15.27 -8.54 0.02
N ILE A 116 -15.65 -8.18 -1.22
CA ILE A 116 -15.42 -6.83 -1.75
C ILE A 116 -16.24 -5.78 -0.99
N LYS A 117 -17.51 -6.06 -0.69
CA LYS A 117 -18.35 -5.16 0.13
C LYS A 117 -17.79 -4.98 1.54
N ASP A 118 -17.32 -6.05 2.17
CA ASP A 118 -16.66 -6.04 3.48
C ASP A 118 -15.41 -5.13 3.45
N CYS A 119 -14.56 -5.30 2.44
CA CYS A 119 -13.37 -4.45 2.27
C CYS A 119 -13.74 -2.97 2.10
N ILE A 120 -14.69 -2.65 1.21
CA ILE A 120 -15.13 -1.27 0.98
C ILE A 120 -15.76 -0.65 2.24
N ALA A 121 -16.55 -1.40 2.99
CA ALA A 121 -17.11 -0.94 4.27
C ALA A 121 -16.01 -0.59 5.28
N THR A 122 -15.00 -1.44 5.38
CA THR A 122 -13.82 -1.20 6.24
C THR A 122 -13.00 -0.01 5.76
N MET A 123 -12.75 0.13 4.44
CA MET A 123 -12.07 1.30 3.88
C MET A 123 -12.76 2.60 4.27
N LYS A 124 -14.09 2.65 4.15
CA LYS A 124 -14.89 3.82 4.55
C LYS A 124 -14.76 4.11 6.05
N ALA A 125 -14.89 3.09 6.88
CA ALA A 125 -14.81 3.21 8.33
C ALA A 125 -13.41 3.65 8.83
N MET A 126 -12.36 3.25 8.12
CA MET A 126 -10.97 3.61 8.40
C MET A 126 -10.50 4.88 7.66
N ASN A 127 -11.35 5.47 6.80
CA ASN A 127 -10.98 6.56 5.88
C ASN A 127 -9.78 6.23 4.97
N VAL A 128 -9.65 4.96 4.56
CA VAL A 128 -8.63 4.46 3.63
C VAL A 128 -9.18 4.52 2.21
N LYS A 129 -8.35 4.93 1.24
CA LYS A 129 -8.79 5.16 -0.15
C LYS A 129 -8.38 4.07 -1.13
N THR A 130 -7.45 3.21 -0.76
CA THR A 130 -6.95 2.14 -1.64
C THR A 130 -6.98 0.80 -0.92
N ALA A 131 -7.31 -0.27 -1.66
CA ALA A 131 -7.19 -1.63 -1.18
C ALA A 131 -6.45 -2.50 -2.20
N PHE A 132 -5.62 -3.39 -1.73
CA PHE A 132 -4.86 -4.37 -2.51
C PHE A 132 -5.68 -5.64 -2.75
N LEU A 133 -5.77 -6.07 -4.02
CA LEU A 133 -6.39 -7.34 -4.43
C LEU A 133 -5.39 -8.19 -5.21
N PRO A 134 -4.80 -9.26 -4.63
CA PRO A 134 -3.90 -10.15 -5.35
C PRO A 134 -4.65 -11.10 -6.28
N LEU A 135 -4.31 -11.08 -7.57
CA LEU A 135 -4.83 -12.00 -8.59
C LEU A 135 -3.77 -12.97 -9.11
N GLY A 136 -2.50 -12.68 -8.90
CA GLY A 136 -1.38 -13.42 -9.50
C GLY A 136 -1.08 -14.80 -8.87
N VAL A 137 -1.83 -15.26 -7.88
CA VAL A 137 -1.57 -16.56 -7.21
C VAL A 137 -2.65 -17.58 -7.56
N GLN A 138 -3.88 -17.39 -7.08
CA GLN A 138 -5.00 -18.32 -7.27
C GLN A 138 -5.91 -17.99 -8.45
N CYS A 139 -5.69 -16.84 -9.09
CA CYS A 139 -6.48 -16.32 -10.21
C CYS A 139 -5.55 -15.75 -11.29
N ASP A 140 -4.51 -16.52 -11.64
CA ASP A 140 -3.40 -16.07 -12.49
C ASP A 140 -3.78 -16.17 -13.97
N LEU A 141 -4.09 -15.02 -14.57
CA LEU A 141 -4.47 -14.86 -15.98
C LEU A 141 -3.38 -15.27 -16.97
N LYS A 142 -2.11 -15.31 -16.55
CA LYS A 142 -1.01 -15.77 -17.41
C LYS A 142 -0.99 -17.29 -17.47
N LYS A 143 -1.26 -17.96 -16.34
CA LYS A 143 -1.31 -19.44 -16.26
C LYS A 143 -2.60 -20.01 -16.83
N ASP A 144 -3.71 -19.33 -16.60
CA ASP A 144 -5.03 -19.73 -17.09
C ASP A 144 -5.72 -18.56 -17.81
N PRO A 145 -5.46 -18.34 -19.09
CA PRO A 145 -6.12 -17.31 -19.89
C PRO A 145 -7.65 -17.53 -20.00
N GLY A 146 -8.12 -18.77 -19.82
CA GLY A 146 -9.55 -19.12 -19.97
C GLY A 146 -10.46 -18.49 -18.90
N ILE A 147 -9.90 -18.09 -17.75
CA ILE A 147 -10.69 -17.42 -16.70
C ILE A 147 -10.89 -15.91 -16.93
N ARG A 148 -10.34 -15.36 -18.04
CA ARG A 148 -10.29 -13.91 -18.27
C ARG A 148 -11.68 -13.24 -18.22
N ASP A 149 -12.67 -13.82 -18.88
CA ASP A 149 -14.04 -13.25 -18.91
C ASP A 149 -14.65 -13.23 -17.51
N SER A 150 -14.43 -14.25 -16.70
CA SER A 150 -14.87 -14.30 -15.30
C SER A 150 -14.18 -13.21 -14.46
N VAL A 151 -12.86 -13.04 -14.62
CA VAL A 151 -12.11 -11.97 -13.92
C VAL A 151 -12.63 -10.59 -14.31
N VAL A 152 -12.81 -10.34 -15.62
CA VAL A 152 -13.32 -9.05 -16.13
C VAL A 152 -14.72 -8.77 -15.57
N ALA A 153 -15.63 -9.75 -15.61
CA ALA A 153 -16.99 -9.57 -15.09
C ALA A 153 -16.99 -9.23 -13.58
N ARG A 154 -16.16 -9.94 -12.80
CA ARG A 154 -16.02 -9.71 -11.36
C ARG A 154 -15.38 -8.36 -11.04
N LEU A 155 -14.34 -7.98 -11.77
CA LEU A 155 -13.70 -6.67 -11.61
C LEU A 155 -14.60 -5.51 -12.03
N LYS A 156 -15.45 -5.67 -13.04
CA LYS A 156 -16.48 -4.67 -13.38
C LYS A 156 -17.41 -4.40 -12.21
N LEU A 157 -17.88 -5.46 -11.55
CA LEU A 157 -18.79 -5.31 -10.40
C LEU A 157 -18.05 -4.72 -9.19
N ALA A 158 -16.84 -5.19 -8.90
CA ALA A 158 -15.99 -4.63 -7.85
C ALA A 158 -15.70 -3.14 -8.11
N GLY A 159 -15.34 -2.78 -9.34
CA GLY A 159 -15.09 -1.40 -9.77
C GLY A 159 -16.30 -0.50 -9.59
N LYS A 160 -17.50 -0.95 -10.02
CA LYS A 160 -18.73 -0.21 -9.78
C LYS A 160 -18.99 0.10 -8.30
N LEU A 161 -18.78 -0.88 -7.43
CA LEU A 161 -18.92 -0.69 -5.97
C LEU A 161 -17.87 0.27 -5.41
N ALA A 162 -16.63 0.17 -5.88
CA ALA A 162 -15.54 1.05 -5.47
C ALA A 162 -15.78 2.49 -5.93
N GLU A 163 -16.24 2.72 -7.17
CA GLU A 163 -16.63 4.04 -7.69
C GLU A 163 -17.72 4.69 -6.84
N GLN A 164 -18.79 3.94 -6.52
CA GLN A 164 -19.88 4.42 -5.67
C GLN A 164 -19.40 4.81 -4.27
N ALA A 165 -18.36 4.16 -3.79
CA ALA A 165 -17.77 4.42 -2.48
C ALA A 165 -16.65 5.49 -2.50
N GLY A 166 -16.21 5.94 -3.68
CA GLY A 166 -15.10 6.88 -3.84
C GLY A 166 -13.75 6.31 -3.40
N VAL A 167 -13.52 5.01 -3.67
CA VAL A 167 -12.29 4.27 -3.31
C VAL A 167 -11.72 3.54 -4.53
N VAL A 168 -10.47 3.06 -4.42
CA VAL A 168 -9.75 2.33 -5.47
C VAL A 168 -9.44 0.92 -5.01
N ILE A 169 -9.66 -0.06 -5.86
CA ILE A 169 -9.14 -1.43 -5.70
C ILE A 169 -7.96 -1.57 -6.65
N ALA A 170 -6.78 -1.75 -6.07
CA ALA A 170 -5.53 -1.94 -6.79
C ALA A 170 -5.25 -3.45 -6.95
N ILE A 171 -5.24 -3.92 -8.19
CA ILE A 171 -5.02 -5.34 -8.51
C ILE A 171 -3.55 -5.60 -8.80
N GLU A 172 -3.02 -6.72 -8.31
CA GLU A 172 -1.71 -7.23 -8.70
C GLU A 172 -1.88 -8.46 -9.57
N THR A 173 -1.27 -8.46 -10.76
CA THR A 173 -1.32 -9.57 -11.71
C THR A 173 0.09 -10.02 -12.11
N THR A 174 0.20 -11.14 -12.81
CA THR A 174 1.46 -11.63 -13.42
C THR A 174 1.59 -11.26 -14.90
N LEU A 175 0.60 -10.53 -15.43
CA LEU A 175 0.61 -10.04 -16.80
C LEU A 175 1.77 -9.05 -17.01
N ASP A 176 2.15 -8.85 -18.27
CA ASP A 176 2.97 -7.70 -18.66
C ASP A 176 2.13 -6.40 -18.69
N ALA A 177 2.79 -5.27 -18.82
CA ALA A 177 2.11 -3.97 -18.84
C ALA A 177 1.04 -3.86 -19.94
N SER A 178 1.28 -4.46 -21.12
CA SER A 178 0.31 -4.47 -22.22
C SER A 178 -0.93 -5.32 -21.88
N GLY A 179 -0.73 -6.47 -21.26
CA GLY A 179 -1.79 -7.35 -20.77
C GLY A 179 -2.62 -6.69 -19.65
N GLU A 180 -1.97 -5.95 -18.74
CA GLU A 180 -2.63 -5.17 -17.69
C GLU A 180 -3.48 -4.03 -18.28
N ILE A 181 -2.93 -3.29 -19.26
CA ILE A 181 -3.68 -2.25 -19.98
C ILE A 181 -4.89 -2.86 -20.68
N SER A 182 -4.72 -4.01 -21.34
CA SER A 182 -5.82 -4.72 -21.99
C SER A 182 -6.90 -5.15 -20.99
N LEU A 183 -6.49 -5.64 -19.82
CA LEU A 183 -7.42 -6.01 -18.74
C LEU A 183 -8.19 -4.78 -18.23
N LEU A 184 -7.50 -3.68 -17.92
CA LEU A 184 -8.13 -2.45 -17.44
C LEU A 184 -9.12 -1.87 -18.46
N LYS A 185 -8.80 -1.91 -19.76
CA LYS A 185 -9.71 -1.49 -20.85
C LYS A 185 -10.99 -2.34 -20.88
N GLN A 186 -10.87 -3.65 -20.69
CA GLN A 186 -12.03 -4.56 -20.65
C GLN A 186 -12.87 -4.36 -19.40
N VAL A 187 -12.26 -4.11 -18.24
CA VAL A 187 -12.94 -3.80 -16.97
C VAL A 187 -13.67 -2.47 -17.05
N HIS A 188 -13.08 -1.48 -17.71
CA HIS A 188 -13.67 -0.16 -17.96
C HIS A 188 -14.17 0.53 -16.68
N SER A 189 -13.33 0.57 -15.64
CA SER A 189 -13.61 1.24 -14.37
C SER A 189 -12.38 2.05 -13.91
N PRO A 190 -12.52 3.35 -13.61
CA PRO A 190 -11.43 4.16 -13.07
C PRO A 190 -11.05 3.79 -11.63
N ALA A 191 -11.92 3.05 -10.93
CA ALA A 191 -11.68 2.59 -9.56
C ALA A 191 -10.90 1.26 -9.49
N ILE A 192 -10.62 0.63 -10.65
CA ILE A 192 -9.70 -0.51 -10.73
C ILE A 192 -8.38 0.00 -11.32
N LYS A 193 -7.31 -0.14 -10.54
CA LYS A 193 -5.95 0.25 -10.93
C LYS A 193 -4.98 -0.87 -10.64
N ILE A 194 -3.72 -0.70 -11.08
CA ILE A 194 -2.67 -1.68 -10.87
C ILE A 194 -1.93 -1.38 -9.56
N TYR A 195 -1.70 -2.40 -8.76
CA TYR A 195 -0.68 -2.45 -7.74
C TYR A 195 0.55 -3.08 -8.39
N PHE A 196 1.46 -2.27 -8.90
CA PHE A 196 2.59 -2.74 -9.68
C PHE A 196 3.63 -3.38 -8.76
N ASN A 197 4.05 -4.61 -9.04
CA ASN A 197 5.06 -5.30 -8.24
C ASN A 197 6.33 -5.50 -9.06
N PHE A 198 7.47 -4.97 -8.60
CA PHE A 198 8.76 -5.07 -9.31
C PHE A 198 9.18 -6.53 -9.55
N SER A 199 8.84 -7.44 -8.63
CA SER A 199 9.21 -8.84 -8.77
C SER A 199 8.53 -9.54 -9.95
N ASN A 200 7.37 -9.06 -10.42
CA ASN A 200 6.63 -9.70 -11.50
C ASN A 200 7.36 -9.59 -12.86
N PRO A 201 7.77 -8.41 -13.36
CA PRO A 201 8.59 -8.33 -14.57
C PRO A 201 9.96 -8.97 -14.37
N LEU A 202 10.64 -8.77 -13.24
CA LEU A 202 11.98 -9.31 -13.00
C LEU A 202 12.04 -10.83 -13.02
N LYS A 203 11.07 -11.49 -12.41
CA LYS A 203 10.94 -12.95 -12.40
C LYS A 203 10.81 -13.54 -13.81
N GLU A 204 10.22 -12.79 -14.73
CA GLU A 204 9.97 -13.18 -16.10
C GLU A 204 11.06 -12.65 -17.07
N GLY A 205 12.12 -12.04 -16.54
CA GLY A 205 13.20 -11.46 -17.36
C GLY A 205 12.79 -10.25 -18.19
N ARG A 206 11.68 -9.58 -17.82
CA ARG A 206 11.23 -8.36 -18.50
C ARG A 206 11.90 -7.13 -17.92
N ASP A 207 12.03 -6.09 -18.72
CA ASP A 207 12.63 -4.83 -18.30
C ASP A 207 11.66 -4.00 -17.43
N LEU A 208 11.99 -3.85 -16.17
CA LEU A 208 11.20 -3.13 -15.16
C LEU A 208 10.86 -1.70 -15.57
N ILE A 209 11.82 -1.01 -16.18
CA ILE A 209 11.69 0.40 -16.57
C ILE A 209 10.73 0.54 -17.76
N SER A 210 10.84 -0.35 -18.72
CA SER A 210 9.92 -0.39 -19.87
C SER A 210 8.49 -0.71 -19.45
N GLU A 211 8.28 -1.67 -18.54
CA GLU A 211 6.96 -2.01 -17.98
C GLU A 211 6.31 -0.79 -17.29
N LEU A 212 7.05 -0.07 -16.44
CA LEU A 212 6.56 1.17 -15.80
C LEU A 212 6.15 2.23 -16.82
N LYS A 213 6.98 2.47 -17.85
CA LYS A 213 6.70 3.47 -18.89
C LYS A 213 5.47 3.10 -19.72
N ILE A 214 5.33 1.82 -20.11
CA ILE A 214 4.20 1.33 -20.91
C ILE A 214 2.90 1.46 -20.09
N LEU A 215 2.91 1.06 -18.84
CA LEU A 215 1.73 1.12 -17.97
C LEU A 215 1.28 2.57 -17.72
N GLY A 216 2.23 3.47 -17.47
CA GLY A 216 1.97 4.90 -17.25
C GLY A 216 1.35 5.21 -15.88
N LYS A 217 1.54 6.45 -15.43
CA LYS A 217 1.21 6.87 -14.05
C LYS A 217 -0.26 6.69 -13.66
N ASP A 218 -1.18 6.94 -14.58
CA ASP A 218 -2.62 7.02 -14.27
C ASP A 218 -3.24 5.65 -13.94
N ARG A 219 -2.56 4.57 -14.35
CA ARG A 219 -2.98 3.20 -14.11
C ARG A 219 -2.39 2.60 -12.84
N ILE A 220 -1.30 3.17 -12.31
CA ILE A 220 -0.61 2.67 -11.11
C ILE A 220 -1.17 3.35 -9.88
N ALA A 221 -1.80 2.58 -8.99
CA ALA A 221 -2.27 3.07 -7.69
C ALA A 221 -1.15 3.09 -6.64
N MET A 222 -0.41 1.99 -6.55
CA MET A 222 0.70 1.79 -5.61
C MET A 222 1.74 0.85 -6.22
N ILE A 223 2.91 0.77 -5.59
CA ILE A 223 4.01 -0.08 -6.05
C ILE A 223 4.52 -0.94 -4.91
N HIS A 224 4.55 -2.28 -5.08
CA HIS A 224 5.40 -3.17 -4.31
C HIS A 224 6.84 -3.00 -4.80
N ALA A 225 7.59 -2.17 -4.09
CA ALA A 225 8.97 -1.80 -4.46
C ALA A 225 9.98 -2.82 -3.94
N THR A 226 9.74 -4.11 -4.22
CA THR A 226 10.56 -5.22 -3.74
C THR A 226 10.74 -6.31 -4.80
N ASN A 227 11.78 -7.13 -4.63
CA ASN A 227 12.00 -8.35 -5.39
C ASN A 227 11.77 -9.59 -4.49
N LYS A 228 12.15 -10.77 -4.94
CA LYS A 228 12.15 -12.01 -4.14
C LYS A 228 13.05 -11.88 -2.91
N ASP A 229 12.78 -12.71 -1.91
CA ASP A 229 13.69 -12.87 -0.77
C ASP A 229 15.01 -13.48 -1.23
N SER A 230 16.10 -12.81 -0.98
CA SER A 230 17.47 -13.21 -1.29
C SER A 230 18.45 -12.27 -0.57
N VAL A 231 18.42 -10.99 -0.98
CA VAL A 231 19.25 -9.92 -0.43
C VAL A 231 18.39 -8.68 -0.21
N TRP A 232 18.88 -7.72 0.57
CA TRP A 232 18.25 -6.42 0.70
C TRP A 232 18.27 -5.65 -0.64
N LEU A 233 17.31 -4.76 -0.83
CA LEU A 233 17.15 -3.96 -2.06
C LEU A 233 18.43 -3.23 -2.49
N GLN A 234 19.20 -2.71 -1.55
CA GLN A 234 20.47 -2.02 -1.84
C GLN A 234 21.51 -2.94 -2.49
N ASN A 235 21.38 -4.25 -2.29
CA ASN A 235 22.31 -5.28 -2.77
C ASN A 235 21.72 -6.11 -3.93
N ASP A 236 20.50 -5.76 -4.40
CA ASP A 236 19.84 -6.49 -5.48
C ASP A 236 20.38 -6.02 -6.84
N PRO A 237 21.13 -6.87 -7.57
CA PRO A 237 21.72 -6.48 -8.84
C PRO A 237 20.68 -6.35 -9.97
N GLN A 238 19.45 -6.81 -9.77
CA GLN A 238 18.40 -6.77 -10.79
C GLN A 238 17.65 -5.42 -10.78
N ILE A 239 17.81 -4.59 -9.73
CA ILE A 239 17.08 -3.33 -9.61
C ILE A 239 18.04 -2.14 -9.53
N ASN A 240 18.06 -1.31 -10.56
CA ASN A 240 18.66 0.01 -10.47
C ASN A 240 17.62 1.00 -9.91
N MET A 241 17.61 1.18 -8.58
CA MET A 241 16.61 1.98 -7.89
C MET A 241 16.69 3.48 -8.24
N GLN A 242 17.87 4.00 -8.59
CA GLN A 242 18.01 5.36 -9.10
C GLN A 242 17.30 5.55 -10.45
N GLN A 243 17.44 4.57 -11.34
CA GLN A 243 16.76 4.59 -12.62
C GLN A 243 15.23 4.45 -12.47
N VAL A 244 14.78 3.65 -11.49
CA VAL A 244 13.36 3.56 -11.12
C VAL A 244 12.85 4.94 -10.68
N LYS A 245 13.56 5.61 -9.73
CA LYS A 245 13.20 6.96 -9.28
C LYS A 245 13.10 7.94 -10.44
N GLN A 246 14.15 8.01 -11.26
CA GLN A 246 14.16 8.91 -12.44
C GLN A 246 12.97 8.64 -13.38
N THR A 247 12.61 7.37 -13.55
CA THR A 247 11.47 6.98 -14.40
C THR A 247 10.15 7.47 -13.79
N LEU A 248 9.93 7.25 -12.51
CA LEU A 248 8.72 7.69 -11.81
C LEU A 248 8.62 9.22 -11.77
N ASP A 249 9.74 9.93 -11.56
CA ASP A 249 9.81 11.40 -11.61
C ASP A 249 9.42 11.92 -13.00
N ASN A 250 9.98 11.34 -14.07
CA ASN A 250 9.66 11.69 -15.45
C ASN A 250 8.19 11.43 -15.79
N MET A 251 7.62 10.37 -15.24
CA MET A 251 6.20 10.05 -15.37
C MET A 251 5.34 10.98 -14.52
N LYS A 252 5.93 11.76 -13.59
CA LYS A 252 5.22 12.53 -12.55
C LYS A 252 4.29 11.64 -11.73
N TRP A 253 4.73 10.42 -11.44
CA TRP A 253 4.02 9.53 -10.53
C TRP A 253 4.47 9.81 -9.08
N THR A 254 3.50 9.82 -8.18
CA THR A 254 3.72 9.97 -6.74
C THR A 254 2.85 8.96 -6.01
N GLY A 255 3.27 8.55 -4.82
CA GLY A 255 2.47 7.60 -4.05
C GLY A 255 3.29 6.70 -3.13
N TRP A 256 2.73 5.53 -2.84
CA TRP A 256 3.29 4.57 -1.90
C TRP A 256 4.19 3.54 -2.58
N LEU A 257 5.43 3.47 -2.09
CA LEU A 257 6.37 2.39 -2.37
C LEU A 257 6.31 1.45 -1.16
N VAL A 258 5.79 0.25 -1.36
CA VAL A 258 5.48 -0.68 -0.27
C VAL A 258 6.46 -1.85 -0.28
N ILE A 259 7.02 -2.15 0.89
CA ILE A 259 8.00 -3.23 1.05
C ILE A 259 7.25 -4.50 1.44
N GLU A 260 7.18 -5.46 0.52
CA GLU A 260 6.58 -6.78 0.75
C GLU A 260 7.64 -7.83 1.10
N ARG A 261 8.74 -7.89 0.32
CA ARG A 261 9.80 -8.91 0.39
C ARG A 261 11.19 -8.27 0.41
N SER A 262 12.16 -8.86 -0.30
CA SER A 262 13.58 -8.45 -0.32
C SER A 262 14.24 -8.62 1.05
N ARG A 263 13.91 -9.72 1.73
CA ARG A 263 14.57 -10.10 2.99
C ARG A 263 15.89 -10.80 2.71
N ASP A 264 16.87 -10.58 3.58
CA ASP A 264 18.11 -11.36 3.60
C ASP A 264 17.77 -12.83 3.91
N ALA A 265 18.06 -13.70 2.96
CA ALA A 265 17.76 -15.14 3.06
C ALA A 265 18.55 -15.84 4.19
N SER A 266 19.66 -15.26 4.65
CA SER A 266 20.43 -15.78 5.80
C SER A 266 19.76 -15.42 7.13
N ARG A 267 18.89 -14.39 7.16
CA ARG A 267 18.22 -13.91 8.37
C ARG A 267 16.72 -13.67 8.14
N PRO A 268 15.96 -14.66 7.64
CA PRO A 268 14.57 -14.47 7.20
C PRO A 268 13.61 -14.08 8.34
N LYS A 269 13.97 -14.37 9.60
CA LYS A 269 13.17 -14.07 10.80
C LYS A 269 13.50 -12.70 11.42
N ASP A 270 14.56 -12.04 10.99
CA ASP A 270 14.94 -10.70 11.46
C ASP A 270 14.06 -9.65 10.77
N VAL A 271 12.80 -9.56 11.21
CA VAL A 271 11.80 -8.64 10.64
C VAL A 271 12.29 -7.20 10.70
N LYS A 272 12.76 -6.75 11.88
CA LYS A 272 13.19 -5.36 12.08
C LYS A 272 14.41 -5.02 11.22
N GLY A 273 15.42 -5.90 11.19
CA GLY A 273 16.63 -5.68 10.39
C GLY A 273 16.32 -5.67 8.89
N ASN A 274 15.53 -6.63 8.40
CA ASN A 274 15.20 -6.73 6.99
C ASN A 274 14.39 -5.53 6.48
N TYR A 275 13.30 -5.20 7.16
CA TYR A 275 12.44 -4.09 6.73
C TYR A 275 13.06 -2.73 7.05
N GLY A 276 13.87 -2.63 8.12
CA GLY A 276 14.64 -1.42 8.46
C GLY A 276 15.65 -1.06 7.40
N ALA A 277 16.47 -2.02 6.95
CA ALA A 277 17.45 -1.83 5.90
C ALA A 277 16.80 -1.37 4.57
N ASN A 278 15.75 -2.06 4.15
CA ASN A 278 15.04 -1.71 2.92
C ASN A 278 14.33 -0.34 3.01
N THR A 279 13.72 -0.02 4.16
CA THR A 279 13.08 1.28 4.41
C THR A 279 14.11 2.41 4.34
N ALA A 280 15.23 2.28 5.04
CA ALA A 280 16.30 3.27 5.03
C ALA A 280 16.85 3.48 3.63
N TYR A 281 17.06 2.41 2.87
CA TYR A 281 17.51 2.48 1.48
C TYR A 281 16.51 3.20 0.59
N LEU A 282 15.23 2.82 0.59
CA LEU A 282 14.20 3.49 -0.22
C LEU A 282 14.08 4.98 0.15
N LYS A 283 14.08 5.32 1.45
CA LYS A 283 14.07 6.72 1.87
C LYS A 283 15.29 7.49 1.38
N SER A 284 16.47 6.85 1.37
CA SER A 284 17.68 7.49 0.87
C SER A 284 17.65 7.80 -0.63
N ILE A 285 16.82 7.10 -1.39
CA ILE A 285 16.64 7.31 -2.83
C ILE A 285 15.47 8.28 -3.10
N PHE A 286 14.32 8.07 -2.48
CA PHE A 286 13.06 8.72 -2.86
C PHE A 286 12.68 9.92 -2.02
N GLN A 287 13.30 10.10 -0.84
CA GLN A 287 12.97 11.17 0.11
C GLN A 287 14.15 12.10 0.44
N LYS A 288 15.29 11.93 -0.23
CA LYS A 288 16.37 12.94 -0.17
C LYS A 288 16.03 14.10 -1.09
N GLU A 289 16.27 15.30 -0.60
CA GLU A 289 16.29 16.56 -1.34
C GLU A 289 17.48 16.66 -2.27
#